data_49940612f0519dba598abfd6890050b6
#
_entry.id   49940612f0519dba598abfd6890050b6
#
_cell.length_a   1.000
_cell.length_b   1.000
_cell.length_c   1.000
_cell.angle_alpha   90.00
_cell.angle_beta   90.00
_cell.angle_gamma   90.00
#
_symmetry.space_group_name_H-M   'P 1'
#
loop_
_entity.id
_entity.type
_entity.pdbx_description
1 polymer ?
#
loop_
_entity_poly.entity_id
_entity_poly.type
_entity_poly.pdbx_seq_one_letter_code
_entity_poly.pdbx_strand_id
1 'polypeptide(L)'
;MIGSISPGFQKVLRIVLLFQVCALLTGCAAPSARLNFPLHAVEKSSRGWFYDMHGTGKADFALLPDSQGKLDLLGYDDDGDGKFDRLYRLSDYGNKDVPHLIILLDSLPYSKIEQAYRAGRLAWFDPPAKVIPPFPTMTELIYTRLLDAPPLPGMIDQYYERDAGRLHNDVLRRALTGDREPWERRLHYTASVFQSGLAYVDPRPWLAAELELSKQAFDQSPDRVTLVYFMSASAMMSKYGSQGFDEIIDGVERLCLRILYERQGAVKISLLADHGHNLMESKNIDLAKDLQKAGFHPTDRLQKPNDIVMEINGLVTYAAVRTMRPAAVAKVLANVPQVELTMYQDQDRVIVRDSRGSAEIDCRNRRLRYVPIDADVLNYEPVLKSMRAAGKLDAEGYASDDDWFAATLDHEYPDAPRRIWDAFHGTVVNVPEVMLTMRDGYCAGLPEYEHFIHMASTHGGLNQINSATFVMTMTHRIHGPLRSKQVLDALEPGYEPRVRN
;
A
#
# COMPACT_ATOMS: atom_id res chain seq x y z
N MET A 1 -5.43 -33.37 -30.77
CA MET A 1 -5.95 -32.06 -31.17
C MET A 1 -5.32 -31.06 -30.21
N ILE A 2 -4.27 -30.36 -30.65
CA ILE A 2 -3.60 -29.32 -29.87
C ILE A 2 -4.47 -28.08 -30.05
N GLY A 3 -5.20 -27.70 -29.00
CA GLY A 3 -6.02 -26.51 -29.02
C GLY A 3 -5.14 -25.28 -29.27
N SER A 4 -5.58 -24.36 -30.13
CA SER A 4 -4.89 -23.11 -30.43
C SER A 4 -4.80 -22.28 -29.16
N ILE A 5 -3.58 -22.06 -28.68
CA ILE A 5 -3.26 -21.19 -27.56
C ILE A 5 -3.74 -19.77 -27.94
N SER A 6 -4.52 -19.12 -27.06
CA SER A 6 -5.07 -17.78 -27.32
C SER A 6 -3.94 -16.77 -27.57
N PRO A 7 -4.15 -15.73 -28.40
CA PRO A 7 -3.16 -14.69 -28.64
C PRO A 7 -2.68 -13.98 -27.36
N GLY A 8 -3.54 -13.87 -26.35
CA GLY A 8 -3.20 -13.34 -25.04
C GLY A 8 -2.22 -14.25 -24.29
N PHE A 9 -2.48 -15.53 -24.25
CA PHE A 9 -1.59 -16.53 -23.61
C PHE A 9 -0.20 -16.55 -24.27
N GLN A 10 -0.13 -16.44 -25.62
CA GLN A 10 1.15 -16.37 -26.32
C GLN A 10 1.95 -15.11 -25.95
N LYS A 11 1.29 -13.96 -25.70
CA LYS A 11 1.94 -12.73 -25.23
C LYS A 11 2.49 -12.89 -23.82
N VAL A 12 1.69 -13.42 -22.90
CA VAL A 12 2.12 -13.61 -21.50
C VAL A 12 3.17 -14.71 -21.40
N LEU A 13 3.02 -15.82 -22.12
CA LEU A 13 4.06 -16.87 -22.17
C LEU A 13 5.39 -16.32 -22.71
N ARG A 14 5.35 -15.42 -23.71
CA ARG A 14 6.55 -14.71 -24.17
C ARG A 14 7.13 -13.78 -23.11
N ILE A 15 6.29 -13.10 -22.34
CA ILE A 15 6.72 -12.24 -21.24
C ILE A 15 7.37 -13.09 -20.14
N VAL A 16 6.74 -14.17 -19.69
CA VAL A 16 7.27 -15.08 -18.65
C VAL A 16 8.52 -15.79 -19.14
N LEU A 17 8.55 -16.29 -20.38
CA LEU A 17 9.77 -16.83 -21.00
C LEU A 17 10.87 -15.78 -21.16
N LEU A 18 10.54 -14.54 -21.50
CA LEU A 18 11.52 -13.43 -21.53
C LEU A 18 12.04 -13.17 -20.11
N PHE A 19 11.17 -13.14 -19.09
CA PHE A 19 11.57 -13.01 -17.69
C PHE A 19 12.46 -14.15 -17.22
N GLN A 20 12.12 -15.41 -17.56
CA GLN A 20 12.95 -16.57 -17.22
C GLN A 20 14.27 -16.60 -17.97
N VAL A 21 14.27 -16.29 -19.28
CA VAL A 21 15.47 -16.25 -20.11
C VAL A 21 16.38 -15.08 -19.72
N CYS A 22 15.82 -13.90 -19.42
CA CYS A 22 16.61 -12.79 -18.91
C CYS A 22 17.17 -13.09 -17.51
N ALA A 23 16.43 -13.71 -16.61
CA ALA A 23 16.94 -14.14 -15.30
C ALA A 23 18.09 -15.16 -15.43
N LEU A 24 18.02 -16.07 -16.40
CA LEU A 24 19.07 -17.05 -16.70
C LEU A 24 20.29 -16.41 -17.38
N LEU A 25 20.08 -15.41 -18.25
CA LEU A 25 21.15 -14.77 -19.03
C LEU A 25 21.86 -13.63 -18.26
N THR A 26 21.19 -12.97 -17.32
CA THR A 26 21.76 -11.84 -16.58
C THR A 26 22.32 -12.20 -15.22
N GLY A 27 22.17 -13.46 -14.79
CA GLY A 27 22.60 -13.88 -13.45
C GLY A 27 21.88 -13.12 -12.32
N CYS A 28 20.67 -12.58 -12.59
CA CYS A 28 19.84 -11.91 -11.61
C CYS A 28 19.21 -12.93 -10.63
N ALA A 29 20.06 -13.73 -9.97
CA ALA A 29 19.69 -14.32 -8.70
C ALA A 29 19.54 -13.17 -7.69
N ALA A 30 18.53 -13.26 -6.80
CA ALA A 30 18.46 -12.34 -5.68
C ALA A 30 19.84 -12.30 -5.00
N PRO A 31 20.37 -11.12 -4.64
CA PRO A 31 21.64 -11.03 -3.97
C PRO A 31 21.66 -11.97 -2.75
N SER A 32 22.71 -12.75 -2.59
CA SER A 32 22.87 -13.67 -1.45
C SER A 32 23.16 -12.95 -0.13
N ALA A 33 22.95 -11.64 -0.10
CA ALA A 33 23.17 -10.78 1.05
C ALA A 33 22.28 -11.18 2.23
N ARG A 34 22.90 -11.48 3.35
CA ARG A 34 22.23 -11.73 4.64
C ARG A 34 22.53 -10.58 5.59
N LEU A 35 21.50 -10.02 6.19
CA LEU A 35 21.67 -9.09 7.29
C LEU A 35 22.47 -9.76 8.41
N ASN A 36 23.63 -9.22 8.71
CA ASN A 36 24.52 -9.78 9.71
C ASN A 36 24.20 -9.22 11.09
N PHE A 37 23.00 -9.54 11.59
CA PHE A 37 22.52 -9.20 12.93
C PHE A 37 21.70 -10.38 13.47
N PRO A 38 21.79 -10.75 14.76
CA PRO A 38 21.01 -11.83 15.33
C PRO A 38 19.51 -11.66 15.11
N LEU A 39 18.82 -12.74 14.73
CA LEU A 39 17.37 -12.71 14.50
C LEU A 39 16.61 -12.56 15.81
N HIS A 40 17.10 -13.19 16.88
CA HIS A 40 16.47 -13.22 18.18
C HIS A 40 17.43 -12.77 19.28
N ALA A 41 16.89 -12.07 20.27
CA ALA A 41 17.61 -11.79 21.49
C ALA A 41 17.94 -13.11 22.22
N VAL A 42 19.10 -13.20 22.84
CA VAL A 42 19.45 -14.33 23.73
C VAL A 42 18.59 -14.32 24.99
N GLU A 43 18.15 -13.14 25.43
CA GLU A 43 17.13 -12.94 26.46
C GLU A 43 16.16 -11.84 26.01
N LYS A 44 14.86 -12.08 26.17
CA LYS A 44 13.79 -11.08 26.00
C LYS A 44 12.92 -11.11 27.24
N SER A 45 12.97 -10.06 28.04
CA SER A 45 12.25 -9.96 29.32
C SER A 45 11.80 -8.52 29.59
N SER A 46 11.15 -8.31 30.73
CA SER A 46 10.81 -6.94 31.20
C SER A 46 12.03 -6.09 31.51
N ARG A 47 13.21 -6.68 31.64
CA ARG A 47 14.48 -5.96 31.83
C ARG A 47 15.04 -5.42 30.53
N GLY A 48 14.62 -5.93 29.39
CA GLY A 48 15.09 -5.53 28.06
C GLY A 48 15.28 -6.71 27.10
N TRP A 49 15.83 -6.41 25.94
CA TRP A 49 16.23 -7.37 24.92
C TRP A 49 17.74 -7.40 24.83
N PHE A 50 18.34 -8.57 25.02
CA PHE A 50 19.78 -8.75 25.14
C PHE A 50 20.30 -9.59 23.98
N TYR A 51 21.37 -9.15 23.33
CA TYR A 51 21.95 -9.76 22.14
C TYR A 51 23.41 -10.09 22.37
N ASP A 52 23.83 -11.26 21.90
CA ASP A 52 25.24 -11.69 21.80
C ASP A 52 25.70 -11.40 20.36
N MET A 53 26.35 -10.26 20.16
CA MET A 53 26.79 -9.81 18.85
C MET A 53 28.07 -10.51 18.38
N HIS A 54 28.87 -11.00 19.32
CA HIS A 54 30.19 -11.60 19.06
C HIS A 54 30.21 -13.12 19.19
N GLY A 55 29.10 -13.77 19.56
CA GLY A 55 28.99 -15.22 19.69
C GLY A 55 29.79 -15.79 20.89
N THR A 56 29.92 -15.01 21.95
CA THR A 56 30.67 -15.37 23.16
C THR A 56 29.86 -16.16 24.18
N GLY A 57 28.54 -16.29 23.97
CA GLY A 57 27.58 -16.86 24.91
C GLY A 57 27.10 -15.87 25.96
N LYS A 58 27.57 -14.61 25.94
CA LYS A 58 27.12 -13.52 26.81
C LYS A 58 26.54 -12.38 25.96
N ALA A 59 25.55 -11.70 26.52
CA ALA A 59 25.01 -10.52 25.86
C ALA A 59 25.96 -9.33 25.97
N ASP A 60 26.30 -8.73 24.86
CA ASP A 60 27.19 -7.57 24.74
C ASP A 60 26.50 -6.34 24.16
N PHE A 61 25.22 -6.47 23.77
CA PHE A 61 24.34 -5.39 23.33
C PHE A 61 22.94 -5.58 23.90
N ALA A 62 22.29 -4.48 24.29
CA ALA A 62 20.90 -4.54 24.77
C ALA A 62 20.06 -3.33 24.38
N LEU A 63 18.75 -3.57 24.28
CA LEU A 63 17.73 -2.53 24.34
C LEU A 63 17.04 -2.61 25.70
N LEU A 64 17.09 -1.52 26.45
CA LEU A 64 16.59 -1.44 27.81
C LEU A 64 15.38 -0.51 27.88
N PRO A 65 14.38 -0.83 28.74
CA PRO A 65 13.19 -0.02 28.88
C PRO A 65 13.47 1.26 29.65
N ASP A 66 12.73 2.31 29.29
CA ASP A 66 12.60 3.51 30.11
C ASP A 66 11.63 3.28 31.30
N SER A 67 11.33 4.32 32.05
CA SER A 67 10.40 4.27 33.19
C SER A 67 8.94 3.94 32.80
N GLN A 68 8.61 4.02 31.51
CA GLN A 68 7.28 3.72 30.97
C GLN A 68 7.22 2.36 30.27
N GLY A 69 8.36 1.65 30.20
CA GLY A 69 8.49 0.33 29.58
C GLY A 69 8.75 0.36 28.08
N LYS A 70 8.95 1.53 27.47
CA LYS A 70 9.40 1.66 26.07
C LYS A 70 10.89 1.35 26.01
N LEU A 71 11.32 0.58 25.00
CA LEU A 71 12.75 0.31 24.78
C LEU A 71 13.42 1.56 24.21
N ASP A 72 14.02 2.37 25.08
CA ASP A 72 14.57 3.69 24.75
C ASP A 72 16.09 3.81 24.98
N LEU A 73 16.71 2.83 25.63
CA LEU A 73 18.14 2.83 25.92
C LEU A 73 18.86 1.73 25.17
N LEU A 74 19.97 2.05 24.52
CA LEU A 74 20.94 1.09 23.98
C LEU A 74 22.09 0.95 24.95
N GLY A 75 22.40 -0.29 25.34
CA GLY A 75 23.54 -0.65 26.20
C GLY A 75 24.59 -1.44 25.43
N TYR A 76 25.86 -1.13 25.65
CA TYR A 76 27.01 -1.81 25.07
C TYR A 76 27.94 -2.24 26.21
N ASP A 77 28.31 -3.52 26.25
CA ASP A 77 29.32 -4.12 27.12
C ASP A 77 30.56 -4.33 26.25
N ASP A 78 31.53 -3.43 26.35
CA ASP A 78 32.68 -3.39 25.47
C ASP A 78 33.81 -4.32 25.98
N ASP A 79 33.87 -4.62 27.31
CA ASP A 79 34.93 -5.44 27.92
C ASP A 79 34.47 -6.86 28.30
N GLY A 80 33.15 -7.17 28.17
CA GLY A 80 32.60 -8.50 28.42
C GLY A 80 32.43 -8.84 29.90
N ASP A 81 32.42 -7.84 30.79
CA ASP A 81 32.27 -8.05 32.25
C ASP A 81 30.78 -8.27 32.65
N GLY A 82 29.85 -8.04 31.75
CA GLY A 82 28.41 -8.20 31.95
C GLY A 82 27.73 -6.93 32.43
N LYS A 83 28.40 -5.78 32.36
CA LYS A 83 27.85 -4.45 32.62
C LYS A 83 27.98 -3.59 31.37
N PHE A 84 27.03 -2.68 31.17
CA PHE A 84 27.10 -1.80 30.03
C PHE A 84 28.01 -0.60 30.31
N ASP A 85 29.12 -0.52 29.57
CA ASP A 85 30.07 0.59 29.60
C ASP A 85 29.51 1.87 29.01
N ARG A 86 28.66 1.71 27.98
CA ARG A 86 28.05 2.82 27.25
C ARG A 86 26.54 2.68 27.15
N LEU A 87 25.84 3.79 27.40
CA LEU A 87 24.40 3.89 27.30
C LEU A 87 24.03 5.05 26.39
N TYR A 88 23.14 4.80 25.43
CA TYR A 88 22.61 5.83 24.52
C TYR A 88 21.09 5.83 24.57
N ARG A 89 20.49 7.00 24.76
CA ARG A 89 19.04 7.15 24.79
C ARG A 89 18.54 7.53 23.41
N LEU A 90 17.61 6.75 22.85
CA LEU A 90 17.05 6.96 21.50
C LEU A 90 16.25 8.27 21.43
N SER A 91 15.44 8.57 22.44
CA SER A 91 14.66 9.80 22.51
C SER A 91 15.51 11.09 22.51
N ASP A 92 16.80 11.03 22.92
CA ASP A 92 17.71 12.17 22.85
C ASP A 92 17.98 12.66 21.42
N TYR A 93 17.73 11.81 20.41
CA TYR A 93 17.96 12.12 19.00
C TYR A 93 16.75 12.67 18.28
N GLY A 94 15.56 12.68 18.91
CA GLY A 94 14.32 13.12 18.31
C GLY A 94 14.38 14.52 17.69
N ASN A 95 14.98 15.48 18.40
CA ASN A 95 15.12 16.88 17.97
C ASN A 95 16.52 17.21 17.43
N LYS A 96 17.39 16.21 17.25
CA LYS A 96 18.73 16.44 16.71
C LYS A 96 18.76 16.32 15.20
N ASP A 97 19.73 16.99 14.58
CA ASP A 97 20.02 16.89 13.18
C ASP A 97 20.87 15.63 12.90
N VAL A 98 20.20 14.48 12.88
CA VAL A 98 20.79 13.17 12.59
C VAL A 98 20.12 12.56 11.36
N PRO A 99 20.77 11.59 10.66
CA PRO A 99 20.17 10.92 9.53
C PRO A 99 18.81 10.29 9.89
N HIS A 100 17.83 10.42 9.00
CA HIS A 100 16.50 9.86 9.15
C HIS A 100 16.21 8.86 8.04
N LEU A 101 16.07 7.59 8.39
CA LEU A 101 15.61 6.54 7.48
C LEU A 101 14.10 6.40 7.57
N ILE A 102 13.40 6.61 6.46
CA ILE A 102 11.97 6.37 6.33
C ILE A 102 11.77 5.15 5.42
N ILE A 103 11.23 4.08 5.99
CA ILE A 103 10.96 2.82 5.28
C ILE A 103 9.50 2.80 4.88
N LEU A 104 9.27 2.76 3.57
CA LEU A 104 7.97 2.62 2.95
C LEU A 104 7.74 1.12 2.66
N LEU A 105 6.80 0.53 3.38
CA LEU A 105 6.41 -0.87 3.22
C LEU A 105 5.17 -0.95 2.32
N ASP A 106 5.08 -2.00 1.52
CA ASP A 106 3.91 -2.22 0.69
C ASP A 106 2.91 -3.13 1.41
N SER A 107 1.63 -2.74 1.41
CA SER A 107 0.51 -3.64 1.76
C SER A 107 0.42 -4.12 3.21
N LEU A 108 0.72 -3.32 4.23
CA LEU A 108 0.60 -3.73 5.62
C LEU A 108 -0.63 -3.13 6.33
N PRO A 109 -1.62 -3.96 6.74
CA PRO A 109 -2.83 -3.47 7.39
C PRO A 109 -2.56 -2.92 8.80
N TYR A 110 -3.23 -1.81 9.16
CA TYR A 110 -3.17 -1.21 10.50
C TYR A 110 -3.46 -2.23 11.62
N SER A 111 -4.49 -3.05 11.45
CA SER A 111 -4.89 -4.03 12.45
C SER A 111 -3.80 -5.04 12.79
N LYS A 112 -3.00 -5.43 11.81
CA LYS A 112 -1.88 -6.36 12.01
C LYS A 112 -0.68 -5.71 12.69
N ILE A 113 -0.33 -4.49 12.28
CA ILE A 113 0.78 -3.78 12.92
C ILE A 113 0.44 -3.38 14.37
N GLU A 114 -0.81 -2.97 14.62
CA GLU A 114 -1.28 -2.68 15.98
C GLU A 114 -1.24 -3.94 16.85
N GLN A 115 -1.68 -5.09 16.33
CA GLN A 115 -1.61 -6.37 17.02
C GLN A 115 -0.16 -6.76 17.33
N ALA A 116 0.74 -6.65 16.35
CA ALA A 116 2.16 -6.93 16.53
C ALA A 116 2.80 -6.00 17.58
N TYR A 117 2.51 -4.70 17.52
CA TYR A 117 2.99 -3.73 18.49
C TYR A 117 2.52 -4.05 19.92
N ARG A 118 1.23 -4.35 20.10
CA ARG A 118 0.67 -4.78 21.40
C ARG A 118 1.27 -6.10 21.92
N ALA A 119 1.73 -6.96 21.02
CA ALA A 119 2.47 -8.19 21.34
C ALA A 119 3.96 -7.92 21.64
N GLY A 120 4.41 -6.66 21.68
CA GLY A 120 5.75 -6.23 22.00
C GLY A 120 6.72 -6.30 20.83
N ARG A 121 6.24 -6.35 19.57
CA ARG A 121 7.09 -6.17 18.39
C ARG A 121 7.34 -4.67 18.18
N LEU A 122 8.46 -4.32 17.55
CA LEU A 122 8.84 -2.93 17.28
C LEU A 122 8.81 -2.03 18.52
N ALA A 123 9.17 -2.55 19.69
CA ALA A 123 8.93 -1.95 21.01
C ALA A 123 9.76 -0.67 21.30
N TRP A 124 10.69 -0.31 20.43
CA TRP A 124 11.43 0.97 20.47
C TRP A 124 10.76 2.08 19.64
N PHE A 125 9.71 1.76 18.89
CA PHE A 125 8.88 2.76 18.24
C PHE A 125 7.80 3.28 19.18
N ASP A 126 7.24 4.46 18.88
CA ASP A 126 5.98 4.91 19.46
C ASP A 126 4.80 4.15 18.83
N PRO A 127 3.63 4.11 19.47
CA PRO A 127 2.47 3.39 18.95
C PRO A 127 2.13 3.81 17.51
N PRO A 128 1.73 2.87 16.63
CA PRO A 128 1.35 3.19 15.26
C PRO A 128 0.11 4.10 15.22
N ALA A 129 0.18 5.14 14.40
CA ALA A 129 -0.98 5.95 14.04
C ALA A 129 -1.66 5.37 12.79
N LYS A 130 -3.00 5.36 12.78
CA LYS A 130 -3.80 4.88 11.64
C LYS A 130 -3.70 5.87 10.48
N VAL A 131 -3.50 5.34 9.26
CA VAL A 131 -3.47 6.12 8.03
C VAL A 131 -4.58 5.62 7.10
N ILE A 132 -5.33 6.55 6.52
CA ILE A 132 -6.35 6.26 5.51
C ILE A 132 -5.85 6.78 4.16
N PRO A 133 -5.57 5.88 3.20
CA PRO A 133 -5.10 6.24 1.87
C PRO A 133 -6.24 6.68 0.94
N PRO A 134 -5.93 7.27 -0.24
CA PRO A 134 -6.90 7.49 -1.29
C PRO A 134 -7.52 6.18 -1.80
N PHE A 135 -8.53 6.31 -2.66
CA PHE A 135 -9.13 5.21 -3.41
C PHE A 135 -8.85 5.39 -4.92
N PRO A 136 -8.63 4.31 -5.67
CA PRO A 136 -8.40 2.93 -5.21
C PRO A 136 -7.11 2.79 -4.40
N THR A 137 -7.03 1.74 -3.56
CA THR A 137 -5.86 1.49 -2.72
C THR A 137 -4.76 0.81 -3.54
N MET A 138 -4.13 1.60 -4.39
CA MET A 138 -3.06 1.20 -5.30
C MET A 138 -1.80 1.99 -4.97
N THR A 139 -0.71 1.27 -4.87
CA THR A 139 0.61 1.77 -4.43
C THR A 139 1.05 3.02 -5.16
N GLU A 140 0.97 3.00 -6.49
CA GLU A 140 1.43 4.09 -7.35
C GLU A 140 0.66 5.39 -7.07
N LEU A 141 -0.66 5.31 -6.86
CA LEU A 141 -1.49 6.47 -6.55
C LEU A 141 -1.17 7.05 -5.18
N ILE A 142 -0.96 6.17 -4.21
CA ILE A 142 -0.74 6.56 -2.82
C ILE A 142 0.62 7.24 -2.69
N TYR A 143 1.68 6.62 -3.22
CA TYR A 143 3.01 7.21 -3.16
C TYR A 143 3.16 8.43 -4.07
N THR A 144 2.44 8.51 -5.20
CA THR A 144 2.34 9.74 -5.99
C THR A 144 1.84 10.90 -5.14
N ARG A 145 0.79 10.70 -4.35
CA ARG A 145 0.23 11.75 -3.46
C ARG A 145 1.08 11.99 -2.23
N LEU A 146 1.61 10.94 -1.60
CA LEU A 146 2.44 11.03 -0.40
C LEU A 146 3.74 11.77 -0.68
N LEU A 147 4.35 11.50 -1.83
CA LEU A 147 5.63 12.09 -2.24
C LEU A 147 5.47 13.36 -3.06
N ASP A 148 4.25 13.88 -3.24
CA ASP A 148 3.93 15.07 -4.05
C ASP A 148 4.47 14.98 -5.49
N ALA A 149 4.33 13.81 -6.11
CA ALA A 149 4.75 13.58 -7.49
C ALA A 149 3.63 14.00 -8.48
N PRO A 150 3.97 14.28 -9.76
CA PRO A 150 2.98 14.56 -10.80
C PRO A 150 1.95 13.44 -10.93
N PRO A 151 0.67 13.76 -11.25
CA PRO A 151 -0.37 12.77 -11.44
C PRO A 151 -0.01 11.70 -12.48
N LEU A 152 -0.39 10.46 -12.20
CA LEU A 152 -0.19 9.33 -13.11
C LEU A 152 -1.15 9.38 -14.30
N PRO A 153 -0.84 8.70 -15.40
CA PRO A 153 -1.73 8.60 -16.56
C PRO A 153 -3.05 7.91 -16.25
N GLY A 154 -3.06 6.85 -15.45
CA GLY A 154 -4.23 6.05 -15.07
C GLY A 154 -4.21 5.60 -13.62
N MET A 155 -5.26 4.91 -13.18
CA MET A 155 -5.38 4.39 -11.81
C MET A 155 -4.45 3.19 -11.55
N ILE A 156 -4.09 2.49 -12.61
CA ILE A 156 -3.19 1.34 -12.66
C ILE A 156 -2.33 1.44 -13.91
N ASP A 157 -1.30 0.63 -14.04
CA ASP A 157 -0.40 0.58 -15.21
C ASP A 157 -1.12 0.32 -16.54
N GLN A 158 -2.29 -0.31 -16.52
CA GLN A 158 -3.14 -0.48 -17.68
C GLN A 158 -4.24 0.59 -17.67
N TYR A 159 -4.19 1.52 -18.61
CA TYR A 159 -5.14 2.62 -18.70
C TYR A 159 -5.50 2.95 -20.16
N TYR A 160 -6.68 3.49 -20.35
CA TYR A 160 -7.15 3.92 -21.66
C TYR A 160 -6.91 5.41 -21.86
N GLU A 161 -6.10 5.75 -22.84
CA GLU A 161 -5.87 7.14 -23.23
C GLU A 161 -7.00 7.56 -24.17
N ARG A 162 -7.85 8.47 -23.69
CA ARG A 162 -9.06 8.87 -24.41
C ARG A 162 -8.77 9.55 -25.75
N ASP A 163 -7.80 10.48 -25.76
CA ASP A 163 -7.46 11.24 -26.95
C ASP A 163 -6.84 10.37 -28.05
N ALA A 164 -6.05 9.40 -27.67
CA ALA A 164 -5.48 8.42 -28.60
C ALA A 164 -6.43 7.25 -28.92
N GLY A 165 -7.50 7.11 -28.17
CA GLY A 165 -8.52 6.06 -28.34
C GLY A 165 -7.96 4.66 -28.22
N ARG A 166 -7.01 4.42 -27.31
CA ARG A 166 -6.34 3.11 -27.15
C ARG A 166 -6.00 2.78 -25.70
N LEU A 167 -5.96 1.47 -25.44
CA LEU A 167 -5.51 0.92 -24.17
C LEU A 167 -3.96 0.88 -24.15
N HIS A 168 -3.37 1.39 -23.08
CA HIS A 168 -1.95 1.32 -22.77
C HIS A 168 -1.69 0.25 -21.71
N ASN A 169 -0.50 -0.33 -21.74
CA ASN A 169 0.05 -1.17 -20.69
C ASN A 169 1.53 -0.83 -20.55
N ASP A 170 1.85 -0.05 -19.54
CA ASP A 170 3.18 0.50 -19.34
C ASP A 170 4.13 -0.47 -18.62
N VAL A 171 3.63 -1.53 -17.97
CA VAL A 171 4.47 -2.51 -17.24
C VAL A 171 5.57 -3.07 -18.13
N LEU A 172 5.20 -3.58 -19.31
CA LEU A 172 6.18 -4.18 -20.21
C LEU A 172 7.21 -3.16 -20.73
N ARG A 173 6.76 -1.96 -21.09
CA ARG A 173 7.64 -0.89 -21.53
C ARG A 173 8.64 -0.55 -20.42
N ARG A 174 8.18 -0.28 -19.22
CA ARG A 174 9.01 0.05 -18.05
C ARG A 174 9.97 -1.08 -17.69
N ALA A 175 9.53 -2.33 -17.77
CA ALA A 175 10.38 -3.49 -17.51
C ALA A 175 11.55 -3.59 -18.52
N LEU A 176 11.33 -3.19 -19.78
CA LEU A 176 12.34 -3.24 -20.84
C LEU A 176 13.25 -2.01 -20.85
N THR A 177 12.73 -0.83 -20.55
CA THR A 177 13.50 0.44 -20.60
C THR A 177 14.17 0.78 -19.28
N GLY A 178 13.70 0.21 -18.16
CA GLY A 178 14.13 0.61 -16.83
C GLY A 178 13.56 1.97 -16.39
N ASP A 179 12.56 2.50 -17.12
CA ASP A 179 11.94 3.77 -16.78
C ASP A 179 11.27 3.69 -15.40
N ARG A 180 11.49 4.73 -14.60
CA ARG A 180 10.88 4.91 -13.29
C ARG A 180 9.72 5.89 -13.37
N GLU A 181 8.68 5.63 -12.57
CA GLU A 181 7.61 6.59 -12.37
C GLU A 181 8.07 7.85 -11.63
N PRO A 182 7.33 8.96 -11.75
CA PRO A 182 7.70 10.21 -11.09
C PRO A 182 7.89 10.09 -9.58
N TRP A 183 7.09 9.28 -8.89
CA TRP A 183 7.20 9.03 -7.46
C TRP A 183 8.43 8.17 -7.12
N GLU A 184 8.76 7.14 -7.92
CA GLU A 184 9.93 6.28 -7.72
C GLU A 184 11.24 7.06 -7.82
N ARG A 185 11.27 8.12 -8.64
CA ARG A 185 12.43 9.03 -8.77
C ARG A 185 12.70 9.88 -7.52
N ARG A 186 11.83 9.86 -6.54
CA ARG A 186 12.01 10.54 -5.26
C ARG A 186 12.59 9.64 -4.17
N LEU A 187 12.74 8.35 -4.46
CA LEU A 187 13.27 7.35 -3.54
C LEU A 187 14.79 7.17 -3.71
N HIS A 188 15.45 6.85 -2.62
CA HIS A 188 16.88 6.45 -2.62
C HIS A 188 17.04 5.00 -3.03
N TYR A 189 16.04 4.17 -2.69
CA TYR A 189 15.99 2.78 -3.11
C TYR A 189 14.55 2.38 -3.46
N THR A 190 14.43 1.67 -4.57
CA THR A 190 13.26 0.89 -4.99
C THR A 190 13.71 -0.19 -5.96
N ALA A 191 13.06 -1.35 -5.93
CA ALA A 191 13.27 -2.39 -6.93
C ALA A 191 12.80 -1.92 -8.32
N SER A 192 13.43 -2.40 -9.38
CA SER A 192 12.93 -2.16 -10.74
C SER A 192 11.65 -2.98 -11.01
N VAL A 193 10.84 -2.56 -12.00
CA VAL A 193 9.62 -3.28 -12.42
C VAL A 193 9.92 -4.75 -12.75
N PHE A 194 11.08 -5.03 -13.34
CA PHE A 194 11.52 -6.39 -13.63
C PHE A 194 11.75 -7.21 -12.36
N GLN A 195 12.47 -6.64 -11.38
CA GLN A 195 12.72 -7.28 -10.07
C GLN A 195 11.41 -7.48 -9.31
N SER A 196 10.49 -6.52 -9.40
CA SER A 196 9.15 -6.61 -8.81
C SER A 196 8.38 -7.83 -9.32
N GLY A 197 8.38 -8.06 -10.64
CA GLY A 197 7.75 -9.25 -11.23
C GLY A 197 8.35 -10.56 -10.72
N LEU A 198 9.68 -10.64 -10.55
CA LEU A 198 10.36 -11.83 -10.02
C LEU A 198 10.03 -12.06 -8.52
N ALA A 199 9.86 -11.00 -7.75
CA ALA A 199 9.54 -11.11 -6.33
C ALA A 199 8.19 -11.79 -6.07
N TYR A 200 7.19 -11.61 -6.94
CA TYR A 200 5.91 -12.34 -6.82
C TYR A 200 6.04 -13.85 -7.07
N VAL A 201 7.08 -14.31 -7.77
CA VAL A 201 7.36 -15.75 -7.94
C VAL A 201 7.99 -16.34 -6.68
N ASP A 202 9.03 -15.69 -6.13
CA ASP A 202 9.69 -16.11 -4.89
C ASP A 202 10.09 -14.91 -4.03
N PRO A 203 9.20 -14.42 -3.12
CA PRO A 203 9.41 -13.14 -2.45
C PRO A 203 10.47 -13.15 -1.35
N ARG A 204 10.76 -14.29 -0.69
CA ARG A 204 11.68 -14.32 0.46
C ARG A 204 13.11 -13.86 0.14
N PRO A 205 13.76 -14.36 -0.93
CA PRO A 205 15.07 -13.88 -1.32
C PRO A 205 15.08 -12.39 -1.66
N TRP A 206 13.98 -11.89 -2.27
CA TRP A 206 13.86 -10.49 -2.63
C TRP A 206 13.67 -9.59 -1.41
N LEU A 207 12.88 -10.00 -0.42
CA LEU A 207 12.77 -9.29 0.86
C LEU A 207 14.15 -9.17 1.54
N ALA A 208 14.91 -10.27 1.60
CA ALA A 208 16.25 -10.25 2.17
C ALA A 208 17.20 -9.31 1.42
N ALA A 209 17.09 -9.28 0.08
CA ALA A 209 17.89 -8.38 -0.76
C ALA A 209 17.49 -6.90 -0.56
N GLU A 210 16.20 -6.59 -0.52
CA GLU A 210 15.71 -5.22 -0.32
C GLU A 210 16.12 -4.65 1.04
N LEU A 211 16.09 -5.46 2.10
CA LEU A 211 16.58 -5.07 3.42
C LEU A 211 18.08 -4.66 3.38
N GLU A 212 18.92 -5.45 2.70
CA GLU A 212 20.35 -5.14 2.58
C GLU A 212 20.62 -3.94 1.66
N LEU A 213 19.98 -3.89 0.49
CA LEU A 213 20.14 -2.78 -0.46
C LEU A 213 19.64 -1.46 0.11
N SER A 214 18.57 -1.50 0.90
CA SER A 214 18.06 -0.32 1.62
C SER A 214 19.03 0.18 2.68
N LYS A 215 19.70 -0.74 3.40
CA LYS A 215 20.77 -0.37 4.33
C LYS A 215 21.93 0.28 3.59
N GLN A 216 22.36 -0.31 2.47
CA GLN A 216 23.43 0.27 1.65
C GLN A 216 23.06 1.66 1.13
N ALA A 217 21.82 1.85 0.63
CA ALA A 217 21.33 3.14 0.18
C ALA A 217 21.32 4.17 1.31
N PHE A 218 20.92 3.77 2.52
CA PHE A 218 20.98 4.64 3.71
C PHE A 218 22.40 5.01 4.12
N ASP A 219 23.32 4.04 4.15
CA ASP A 219 24.71 4.28 4.51
C ASP A 219 25.46 5.16 3.53
N GLN A 220 25.11 5.10 2.26
CA GLN A 220 25.71 5.88 1.15
C GLN A 220 25.01 7.21 0.91
N SER A 221 23.81 7.43 1.47
CA SER A 221 23.04 8.64 1.24
C SER A 221 23.74 9.88 1.84
N PRO A 222 23.94 10.92 1.05
CA PRO A 222 24.41 12.21 1.56
C PRO A 222 23.27 13.05 2.17
N ASP A 223 22.02 12.59 2.00
CA ASP A 223 20.84 13.34 2.41
C ASP A 223 20.50 13.06 3.88
N ARG A 224 19.98 14.06 4.55
CA ARG A 224 19.50 13.91 5.93
C ARG A 224 18.32 12.93 6.03
N VAL A 225 17.42 12.92 5.04
CA VAL A 225 16.29 12.01 4.96
C VAL A 225 16.50 11.02 3.81
N THR A 226 16.48 9.74 4.12
CA THR A 226 16.58 8.65 3.15
C THR A 226 15.27 7.89 3.07
N LEU A 227 14.67 7.87 1.87
CA LEU A 227 13.42 7.16 1.58
C LEU A 227 13.75 5.85 0.87
N VAL A 228 13.29 4.71 1.41
CA VAL A 228 13.44 3.40 0.79
C VAL A 228 12.09 2.69 0.72
N TYR A 229 11.82 1.98 -0.38
CA TYR A 229 10.55 1.30 -0.60
C TYR A 229 10.74 -0.20 -0.78
N PHE A 230 9.93 -0.99 -0.07
CA PHE A 230 9.97 -2.45 -0.07
C PHE A 230 8.75 -3.02 -0.80
N MET A 231 8.90 -3.25 -2.09
CA MET A 231 7.88 -3.87 -2.93
C MET A 231 7.71 -5.37 -2.59
N SER A 232 8.78 -6.06 -2.17
CA SER A 232 8.70 -7.46 -1.77
C SER A 232 7.75 -7.70 -0.60
N ALA A 233 7.42 -6.68 0.19
CA ALA A 233 6.41 -6.77 1.26
C ALA A 233 5.03 -7.12 0.68
N SER A 234 4.60 -6.48 -0.42
CA SER A 234 3.36 -6.83 -1.13
C SER A 234 3.39 -8.27 -1.64
N ALA A 235 4.50 -8.69 -2.25
CA ALA A 235 4.65 -10.05 -2.74
C ALA A 235 4.59 -11.10 -1.61
N MET A 236 5.21 -10.80 -0.44
CA MET A 236 5.12 -11.61 0.78
C MET A 236 3.67 -11.73 1.28
N MET A 237 2.97 -10.59 1.38
CA MET A 237 1.57 -10.55 1.79
C MET A 237 0.68 -11.31 0.81
N SER A 238 0.85 -11.10 -0.49
CA SER A 238 0.06 -11.75 -1.54
C SER A 238 0.23 -13.26 -1.54
N LYS A 239 1.45 -13.75 -1.32
CA LYS A 239 1.77 -15.19 -1.40
C LYS A 239 1.57 -15.93 -0.08
N TYR A 240 1.87 -15.31 1.06
CA TYR A 240 1.93 -15.96 2.37
C TYR A 240 0.96 -15.35 3.41
N GLY A 241 0.23 -14.29 3.07
CA GLY A 241 -0.75 -13.66 3.96
C GLY A 241 -0.15 -13.28 5.32
N SER A 242 -0.78 -13.73 6.41
CA SER A 242 -0.32 -13.42 7.77
C SER A 242 1.08 -13.95 8.09
N GLN A 243 1.50 -15.09 7.51
CA GLN A 243 2.88 -15.58 7.70
C GLN A 243 3.87 -14.63 7.02
N GLY A 244 3.53 -14.12 5.82
CA GLY A 244 4.34 -13.12 5.13
C GLY A 244 4.51 -11.85 5.95
N PHE A 245 3.45 -11.38 6.62
CA PHE A 245 3.51 -10.27 7.55
C PHE A 245 4.55 -10.49 8.65
N ASP A 246 4.52 -11.64 9.32
CA ASP A 246 5.46 -11.93 10.42
C ASP A 246 6.91 -11.94 9.94
N GLU A 247 7.18 -12.53 8.76
CA GLU A 247 8.52 -12.55 8.16
C GLU A 247 9.00 -11.15 7.73
N ILE A 248 8.10 -10.26 7.26
CA ILE A 248 8.41 -8.85 6.96
C ILE A 248 8.84 -8.14 8.25
N ILE A 249 8.04 -8.27 9.32
CA ILE A 249 8.33 -7.59 10.59
C ILE A 249 9.64 -8.11 11.19
N ASP A 250 9.94 -9.42 11.11
CA ASP A 250 11.22 -9.98 11.54
C ASP A 250 12.40 -9.36 10.78
N GLY A 251 12.27 -9.20 9.47
CA GLY A 251 13.29 -8.57 8.64
C GLY A 251 13.51 -7.09 8.96
N VAL A 252 12.40 -6.34 9.10
CA VAL A 252 12.42 -4.91 9.44
C VAL A 252 12.99 -4.67 10.83
N GLU A 253 12.60 -5.46 11.85
CA GLU A 253 13.19 -5.38 13.19
C GLU A 253 14.71 -5.57 13.14
N ARG A 254 15.17 -6.60 12.41
CA ARG A 254 16.60 -6.89 12.25
C ARG A 254 17.35 -5.74 11.58
N LEU A 255 16.78 -5.18 10.51
CA LEU A 255 17.35 -4.03 9.82
C LEU A 255 17.48 -2.82 10.77
N CYS A 256 16.40 -2.48 11.47
CA CYS A 256 16.37 -1.36 12.40
C CYS A 256 17.39 -1.55 13.53
N LEU A 257 17.41 -2.73 14.15
CA LEU A 257 18.33 -3.04 15.25
C LEU A 257 19.80 -2.99 14.80
N ARG A 258 20.11 -3.48 13.60
CA ARG A 258 21.46 -3.38 13.04
C ARG A 258 21.87 -1.90 12.86
N ILE A 259 21.00 -1.07 12.33
CA ILE A 259 21.28 0.36 12.15
C ILE A 259 21.44 1.06 13.50
N LEU A 260 20.57 0.77 14.47
CA LEU A 260 20.67 1.32 15.83
C LEU A 260 21.99 0.92 16.49
N TYR A 261 22.38 -0.34 16.38
CA TYR A 261 23.66 -0.84 16.90
C TYR A 261 24.85 -0.13 16.27
N GLU A 262 24.92 -0.09 14.94
CA GLU A 262 26.04 0.50 14.21
C GLU A 262 26.15 2.03 14.38
N ARG A 263 25.01 2.72 14.51
CA ARG A 263 24.94 4.18 14.69
C ARG A 263 24.90 4.64 16.16
N GLN A 264 24.95 3.71 17.10
CA GLN A 264 24.86 4.00 18.54
C GLN A 264 23.64 4.88 18.88
N GLY A 265 22.51 4.60 18.21
CA GLY A 265 21.27 5.36 18.35
C GLY A 265 21.22 6.72 17.66
N ALA A 266 22.34 7.23 17.09
CA ALA A 266 22.39 8.52 16.41
C ALA A 266 21.72 8.48 15.03
N VAL A 267 20.44 8.11 15.00
CA VAL A 267 19.59 7.96 13.81
C VAL A 267 18.12 8.12 14.18
N LYS A 268 17.31 8.57 13.24
CA LYS A 268 15.85 8.46 13.30
C LYS A 268 15.42 7.36 12.35
N ILE A 269 14.46 6.54 12.77
CA ILE A 269 13.85 5.53 11.89
C ILE A 269 12.33 5.70 11.98
N SER A 270 11.68 5.70 10.82
CA SER A 270 10.22 5.72 10.70
C SER A 270 9.77 4.64 9.74
N LEU A 271 8.63 4.04 10.04
CA LEU A 271 7.97 3.03 9.23
C LEU A 271 6.61 3.54 8.81
N LEU A 272 6.24 3.32 7.57
CA LEU A 272 4.89 3.54 7.09
C LEU A 272 4.55 2.50 6.02
N ALA A 273 3.26 2.30 5.79
CA ALA A 273 2.81 1.56 4.62
C ALA A 273 1.78 2.38 3.84
N ASP A 274 1.59 2.01 2.57
CA ASP A 274 0.68 2.71 1.66
C ASP A 274 -0.78 2.35 1.92
N HIS A 275 -1.09 1.05 2.03
CA HIS A 275 -2.46 0.55 2.24
C HIS A 275 -2.47 -0.76 3.04
N GLY A 276 -3.68 -1.25 3.31
CA GLY A 276 -3.91 -2.54 3.92
C GLY A 276 -3.91 -3.70 2.91
N HIS A 277 -4.29 -4.88 3.40
CA HIS A 277 -4.42 -6.12 2.63
C HIS A 277 -5.55 -6.95 3.23
N ASN A 278 -6.38 -7.61 2.41
CA ASN A 278 -7.59 -8.28 2.92
C ASN A 278 -7.34 -9.56 3.71
N LEU A 279 -6.12 -10.12 3.68
CA LEU A 279 -5.71 -11.32 4.39
C LEU A 279 -6.62 -12.55 4.12
N MET A 280 -7.20 -12.60 2.94
CA MET A 280 -8.13 -13.62 2.51
C MET A 280 -7.75 -14.14 1.12
N GLU A 281 -7.72 -15.47 0.97
CA GLU A 281 -7.51 -16.10 -0.34
C GLU A 281 -8.56 -15.59 -1.34
N SER A 282 -8.11 -15.17 -2.51
CA SER A 282 -8.96 -14.48 -3.48
C SER A 282 -9.03 -15.23 -4.81
N LYS A 283 -10.27 -15.41 -5.28
CA LYS A 283 -10.57 -16.01 -6.57
C LYS A 283 -10.77 -14.93 -7.62
N ASN A 284 -10.11 -15.05 -8.76
CA ASN A 284 -10.27 -14.14 -9.88
C ASN A 284 -11.61 -14.31 -10.60
N ILE A 285 -12.25 -13.21 -10.95
CA ILE A 285 -13.57 -13.16 -11.61
C ILE A 285 -13.44 -12.46 -12.96
N ASP A 286 -13.92 -13.12 -14.00
CA ASP A 286 -13.98 -12.57 -15.36
C ASP A 286 -15.22 -11.69 -15.54
N LEU A 287 -15.11 -10.44 -15.14
CA LEU A 287 -16.18 -9.43 -15.25
C LEU A 287 -16.60 -9.15 -16.69
N ALA A 288 -15.69 -9.33 -17.67
CA ALA A 288 -16.00 -9.10 -19.08
C ALA A 288 -17.09 -10.07 -19.58
N LYS A 289 -17.10 -11.32 -19.10
CA LYS A 289 -18.16 -12.30 -19.44
C LYS A 289 -19.55 -11.86 -18.97
N ASP A 290 -19.66 -11.24 -17.79
CA ASP A 290 -20.96 -10.82 -17.28
C ASP A 290 -21.45 -9.59 -18.03
N LEU A 291 -20.55 -8.67 -18.40
CA LEU A 291 -20.89 -7.56 -19.30
C LEU A 291 -21.28 -8.04 -20.71
N GLN A 292 -20.60 -9.06 -21.25
CA GLN A 292 -20.98 -9.68 -22.54
C GLN A 292 -22.38 -10.27 -22.52
N LYS A 293 -22.77 -10.99 -21.47
CA LYS A 293 -24.12 -11.54 -21.29
C LYS A 293 -25.18 -10.42 -21.26
N ALA A 294 -24.81 -9.22 -20.78
CA ALA A 294 -25.66 -8.05 -20.76
C ALA A 294 -25.68 -7.26 -22.08
N GLY A 295 -24.99 -7.72 -23.13
CA GLY A 295 -24.97 -7.10 -24.46
C GLY A 295 -23.92 -6.02 -24.66
N PHE A 296 -22.90 -5.95 -23.78
CA PHE A 296 -21.73 -5.13 -24.00
C PHE A 296 -20.63 -5.90 -24.76
N HIS A 297 -19.76 -5.17 -25.45
CA HIS A 297 -18.72 -5.76 -26.29
C HIS A 297 -17.31 -5.37 -25.75
N PRO A 298 -16.59 -6.25 -25.06
CA PRO A 298 -15.19 -6.00 -24.71
C PRO A 298 -14.32 -5.81 -25.95
N THR A 299 -13.57 -4.71 -25.96
CA THR A 299 -12.71 -4.28 -27.07
C THR A 299 -11.53 -3.45 -26.56
N ASP A 300 -10.55 -3.19 -27.42
CA ASP A 300 -9.42 -2.30 -27.09
C ASP A 300 -9.70 -0.82 -27.42
N ARG A 301 -10.85 -0.52 -28.05
CA ARG A 301 -11.26 0.83 -28.48
C ARG A 301 -12.75 1.04 -28.38
N LEU A 302 -13.15 2.21 -27.87
CA LEU A 302 -14.55 2.60 -27.85
C LEU A 302 -14.97 3.20 -29.20
N GLN A 303 -15.77 2.48 -29.96
CA GLN A 303 -16.30 2.93 -31.27
C GLN A 303 -17.82 2.98 -31.30
N LYS A 304 -18.50 2.11 -30.55
CA LYS A 304 -19.94 1.97 -30.49
C LYS A 304 -20.44 2.13 -29.05
N PRO A 305 -21.72 2.52 -28.86
CA PRO A 305 -22.26 2.75 -27.51
C PRO A 305 -22.14 1.58 -26.53
N ASN A 306 -22.17 0.35 -27.04
CA ASN A 306 -22.04 -0.86 -26.20
C ASN A 306 -20.60 -1.39 -26.08
N ASP A 307 -19.61 -0.73 -26.69
CA ASP A 307 -18.22 -1.10 -26.52
C ASP A 307 -17.76 -0.76 -25.10
N ILE A 308 -16.95 -1.63 -24.53
CA ILE A 308 -16.30 -1.45 -23.25
C ILE A 308 -14.82 -1.81 -23.35
N VAL A 309 -13.98 -1.06 -22.63
CA VAL A 309 -12.58 -1.41 -22.42
C VAL A 309 -12.36 -1.67 -20.95
N MET A 310 -11.86 -2.86 -20.61
CA MET A 310 -11.53 -3.22 -19.23
C MET A 310 -10.16 -2.69 -18.89
N GLU A 311 -10.04 -1.93 -17.81
CA GLU A 311 -8.78 -1.56 -17.18
C GLU A 311 -8.58 -2.50 -15.99
N ILE A 312 -7.86 -3.59 -16.23
CA ILE A 312 -7.52 -4.63 -15.25
C ILE A 312 -6.05 -4.99 -15.43
N ASN A 313 -5.29 -5.12 -14.34
CA ASN A 313 -3.90 -5.53 -14.43
C ASN A 313 -3.62 -6.66 -13.44
N GLY A 314 -3.04 -6.41 -12.27
CA GLY A 314 -2.80 -7.41 -11.25
C GLY A 314 -4.09 -8.09 -10.74
N LEU A 315 -3.94 -9.08 -9.87
CA LEU A 315 -5.06 -9.75 -9.20
C LEU A 315 -5.48 -8.95 -7.96
N VAL A 316 -6.23 -7.86 -8.17
CA VAL A 316 -6.60 -6.91 -7.12
C VAL A 316 -8.11 -6.80 -6.93
N THR A 317 -8.55 -6.28 -5.79
CA THR A 317 -9.99 -6.06 -5.49
C THR A 317 -10.54 -4.78 -6.14
N TYR A 318 -9.86 -4.24 -7.12
CA TYR A 318 -10.26 -3.07 -7.91
C TYR A 318 -10.27 -3.41 -9.40
N ALA A 319 -11.21 -2.85 -10.13
CA ALA A 319 -11.19 -2.80 -11.59
C ALA A 319 -11.88 -1.52 -12.10
N ALA A 320 -11.61 -1.15 -13.36
CA ALA A 320 -12.29 -0.06 -13.99
C ALA A 320 -12.76 -0.42 -15.41
N VAL A 321 -13.75 0.30 -15.88
CA VAL A 321 -14.34 0.07 -17.21
C VAL A 321 -14.51 1.40 -17.92
N ARG A 322 -13.97 1.47 -19.11
CA ARG A 322 -14.23 2.55 -20.07
C ARG A 322 -15.49 2.25 -20.86
N THR A 323 -16.38 3.22 -20.98
CA THR A 323 -17.67 3.03 -21.64
C THR A 323 -18.33 4.36 -22.01
N MET A 324 -19.19 4.33 -23.02
CA MET A 324 -20.09 5.44 -23.34
C MET A 324 -21.41 5.39 -22.53
N ARG A 325 -21.60 4.33 -21.70
CA ARG A 325 -22.85 4.08 -20.96
C ARG A 325 -22.58 3.74 -19.49
N PRO A 326 -21.97 4.65 -18.70
CA PRO A 326 -21.48 4.35 -17.36
C PRO A 326 -22.57 3.84 -16.41
N ALA A 327 -23.73 4.47 -16.38
CA ALA A 327 -24.83 4.05 -15.52
C ALA A 327 -25.33 2.62 -15.83
N ALA A 328 -25.37 2.25 -17.12
CA ALA A 328 -25.82 0.92 -17.55
C ALA A 328 -24.77 -0.15 -17.19
N VAL A 329 -23.49 0.12 -17.41
CA VAL A 329 -22.38 -0.77 -17.04
C VAL A 329 -22.31 -0.94 -15.53
N ALA A 330 -22.37 0.15 -14.76
CA ALA A 330 -22.35 0.11 -13.29
C ALA A 330 -23.54 -0.70 -12.74
N LYS A 331 -24.73 -0.57 -13.34
CA LYS A 331 -25.92 -1.35 -12.95
C LYS A 331 -25.74 -2.85 -13.18
N VAL A 332 -25.14 -3.27 -14.31
CA VAL A 332 -24.86 -4.69 -14.57
C VAL A 332 -23.87 -5.23 -13.58
N LEU A 333 -22.75 -4.54 -13.38
CA LEU A 333 -21.68 -4.97 -12.48
C LEU A 333 -22.13 -5.02 -11.02
N ALA A 334 -22.95 -4.08 -10.55
CA ALA A 334 -23.50 -4.08 -9.19
C ALA A 334 -24.38 -5.32 -8.87
N ASN A 335 -24.89 -6.02 -9.91
CA ASN A 335 -25.64 -7.26 -9.76
C ASN A 335 -24.79 -8.52 -9.89
N VAL A 336 -23.47 -8.39 -10.12
CA VAL A 336 -22.53 -9.51 -10.05
C VAL A 336 -22.26 -9.81 -8.58
N PRO A 337 -22.54 -11.03 -8.07
CA PRO A 337 -22.48 -11.31 -6.63
C PRO A 337 -21.11 -11.04 -5.97
N GLN A 338 -20.04 -11.10 -6.74
CA GLN A 338 -18.66 -10.91 -6.29
C GLN A 338 -18.23 -9.44 -6.28
N VAL A 339 -19.01 -8.56 -6.91
CA VAL A 339 -18.79 -7.11 -6.89
C VAL A 339 -19.38 -6.54 -5.61
N GLU A 340 -18.63 -5.69 -4.93
CA GLU A 340 -19.05 -5.03 -3.69
C GLU A 340 -19.77 -3.71 -4.01
N LEU A 341 -19.04 -2.80 -4.67
CA LEU A 341 -19.55 -1.48 -5.05
C LEU A 341 -19.15 -1.16 -6.50
N THR A 342 -19.99 -0.42 -7.18
CA THR A 342 -19.69 0.24 -8.46
C THR A 342 -19.89 1.73 -8.33
N MET A 343 -19.10 2.52 -9.03
CA MET A 343 -19.08 3.98 -8.93
C MET A 343 -18.96 4.58 -10.31
N TYR A 344 -19.68 5.66 -10.57
CA TYR A 344 -19.55 6.44 -11.81
C TYR A 344 -19.95 7.88 -11.59
N GLN A 345 -19.38 8.79 -12.38
CA GLN A 345 -19.78 10.20 -12.35
C GLN A 345 -21.05 10.43 -13.16
N ASP A 346 -22.01 11.13 -12.58
CA ASP A 346 -23.22 11.62 -13.22
C ASP A 346 -23.33 13.14 -13.01
N GLN A 347 -23.02 13.91 -14.04
CA GLN A 347 -22.88 15.37 -13.96
C GLN A 347 -21.90 15.79 -12.85
N ASP A 348 -22.35 16.54 -11.86
CA ASP A 348 -21.56 17.06 -10.74
C ASP A 348 -21.59 16.13 -9.51
N ARG A 349 -22.04 14.89 -9.65
CA ARG A 349 -22.18 13.91 -8.58
C ARG A 349 -21.46 12.61 -8.92
N VAL A 350 -21.08 11.88 -7.90
CA VAL A 350 -20.63 10.49 -8.04
C VAL A 350 -21.74 9.57 -7.50
N ILE A 351 -22.21 8.67 -8.33
CA ILE A 351 -23.17 7.64 -7.95
C ILE A 351 -22.41 6.41 -7.48
N VAL A 352 -22.71 5.95 -6.27
CA VAL A 352 -22.23 4.69 -5.70
C VAL A 352 -23.38 3.71 -5.68
N ARG A 353 -23.14 2.46 -6.09
CA ARG A 353 -24.21 1.47 -6.27
C ARG A 353 -23.74 0.08 -5.82
N ASP A 354 -24.65 -0.67 -5.23
CA ASP A 354 -24.57 -2.13 -5.05
C ASP A 354 -25.84 -2.81 -5.58
N SER A 355 -26.05 -4.08 -5.28
CA SER A 355 -27.24 -4.84 -5.68
C SER A 355 -28.53 -4.37 -5.01
N ARG A 356 -28.45 -3.64 -3.89
CA ARG A 356 -29.62 -3.11 -3.14
C ARG A 356 -30.15 -1.82 -3.75
N GLY A 357 -29.28 -1.00 -4.34
CA GLY A 357 -29.66 0.30 -4.88
C GLY A 357 -28.47 1.23 -5.10
N SER A 358 -28.67 2.51 -4.85
CA SER A 358 -27.68 3.55 -5.09
C SER A 358 -27.76 4.69 -4.07
N ALA A 359 -26.63 5.38 -3.94
CA ALA A 359 -26.49 6.63 -3.20
C ALA A 359 -25.68 7.62 -4.04
N GLU A 360 -25.76 8.89 -3.72
CA GLU A 360 -24.99 9.96 -4.35
C GLU A 360 -23.98 10.58 -3.37
N ILE A 361 -22.82 10.95 -3.91
CA ILE A 361 -21.83 11.79 -3.25
C ILE A 361 -21.72 13.09 -4.05
N ASP A 362 -21.79 14.20 -3.34
CA ASP A 362 -21.72 15.56 -3.89
C ASP A 362 -20.73 16.39 -3.09
N CYS A 363 -20.03 17.32 -3.74
CA CYS A 363 -19.07 18.21 -3.11
C CYS A 363 -19.33 19.67 -3.54
N ARG A 364 -19.61 20.53 -2.56
CA ARG A 364 -19.77 21.98 -2.76
C ARG A 364 -18.91 22.77 -1.78
N ASN A 365 -18.16 23.71 -2.28
CA ASN A 365 -17.30 24.55 -1.44
C ASN A 365 -16.39 23.73 -0.51
N ARG A 366 -15.85 22.62 -0.99
CA ARG A 366 -15.01 21.64 -0.24
C ARG A 366 -15.74 20.94 0.92
N ARG A 367 -17.07 20.99 0.97
CA ARG A 367 -17.90 20.22 1.89
C ARG A 367 -18.55 19.06 1.12
N LEU A 368 -18.61 17.90 1.73
CA LEU A 368 -19.11 16.66 1.15
C LEU A 368 -20.50 16.31 1.70
N ARG A 369 -21.29 15.69 0.86
CA ARG A 369 -22.61 15.16 1.20
C ARG A 369 -22.72 13.73 0.67
N TYR A 370 -23.29 12.85 1.46
CA TYR A 370 -23.69 11.50 1.05
C TYR A 370 -25.21 11.37 1.26
N VAL A 371 -25.92 10.92 0.22
CA VAL A 371 -27.38 10.78 0.24
C VAL A 371 -27.79 9.43 -0.38
N PRO A 372 -28.40 8.51 0.39
CA PRO A 372 -29.06 7.35 -0.17
C PRO A 372 -30.16 7.76 -1.15
N ILE A 373 -30.21 7.13 -2.34
CA ILE A 373 -31.29 7.31 -3.33
C ILE A 373 -32.31 6.17 -3.17
N ASP A 374 -31.87 4.95 -3.47
CA ASP A 374 -32.69 3.74 -3.35
C ASP A 374 -32.30 2.91 -2.12
N ALA A 375 -31.02 2.98 -1.70
CA ALA A 375 -30.48 2.26 -0.57
C ALA A 375 -29.26 2.98 0.04
N ASP A 376 -29.01 2.77 1.33
CA ASP A 376 -27.78 3.15 2.00
C ASP A 376 -26.67 2.11 1.70
N VAL A 377 -26.03 2.26 0.55
CA VAL A 377 -25.05 1.30 0.02
C VAL A 377 -23.73 1.28 0.80
N LEU A 378 -23.40 2.38 1.50
CA LEU A 378 -22.23 2.47 2.38
C LEU A 378 -22.55 2.18 3.85
N ASN A 379 -23.82 1.84 4.18
CA ASN A 379 -24.26 1.61 5.56
C ASN A 379 -24.02 2.83 6.48
N TYR A 380 -24.18 4.04 5.97
CA TYR A 380 -23.85 5.30 6.64
C TYR A 380 -25.01 5.92 7.44
N GLU A 381 -26.20 5.32 7.44
CA GLU A 381 -27.33 5.83 8.23
C GLU A 381 -26.98 6.10 9.69
N PRO A 382 -26.28 5.19 10.42
CA PRO A 382 -25.84 5.47 11.80
C PRO A 382 -24.87 6.65 11.90
N VAL A 383 -23.94 6.78 10.94
CA VAL A 383 -22.97 7.88 10.84
C VAL A 383 -23.71 9.21 10.64
N LEU A 384 -24.61 9.27 9.66
CA LEU A 384 -25.41 10.46 9.36
C LEU A 384 -26.24 10.89 10.57
N LYS A 385 -26.85 9.93 11.27
CA LYS A 385 -27.62 10.19 12.49
C LYS A 385 -26.76 10.80 13.58
N SER A 386 -25.56 10.24 13.81
CA SER A 386 -24.58 10.75 14.78
C SER A 386 -24.09 12.16 14.42
N MET A 387 -23.70 12.36 13.16
CA MET A 387 -23.25 13.66 12.67
C MET A 387 -24.33 14.75 12.78
N ARG A 388 -25.60 14.39 12.49
CA ARG A 388 -26.74 15.31 12.64
C ARG A 388 -26.96 15.68 14.10
N ALA A 389 -26.95 14.70 14.98
CA ALA A 389 -27.09 14.93 16.44
C ALA A 389 -25.97 15.81 17.01
N ALA A 390 -24.76 15.68 16.45
CA ALA A 390 -23.59 16.50 16.83
C ALA A 390 -23.55 17.89 16.14
N GLY A 391 -24.55 18.25 15.31
CA GLY A 391 -24.57 19.53 14.58
C GLY A 391 -23.48 19.66 13.51
N LYS A 392 -22.96 18.55 13.00
CA LYS A 392 -21.89 18.52 12.00
C LYS A 392 -22.41 18.61 10.55
N LEU A 393 -23.68 18.30 10.32
CA LEU A 393 -24.36 18.47 9.03
C LEU A 393 -25.09 19.83 9.00
N ASP A 394 -24.93 20.55 7.89
CA ASP A 394 -25.76 21.74 7.62
C ASP A 394 -27.20 21.35 7.20
N ALA A 395 -28.03 22.36 6.91
CA ALA A 395 -29.44 22.15 6.52
C ALA A 395 -29.60 21.32 5.24
N GLU A 396 -28.62 21.35 4.35
CA GLU A 396 -28.61 20.60 3.09
C GLU A 396 -27.93 19.22 3.21
N GLY A 397 -27.34 18.89 4.38
CA GLY A 397 -26.69 17.63 4.66
C GLY A 397 -25.19 17.59 4.32
N TYR A 398 -24.54 18.74 4.09
CA TYR A 398 -23.09 18.81 3.87
C TYR A 398 -22.34 18.91 5.18
N ALA A 399 -21.19 18.26 5.24
CA ALA A 399 -20.23 18.37 6.33
C ALA A 399 -18.84 18.73 5.81
N SER A 400 -17.99 19.21 6.72
CA SER A 400 -16.58 19.43 6.40
C SER A 400 -15.88 18.10 6.12
N ASP A 401 -14.77 18.18 5.39
CA ASP A 401 -13.90 17.07 5.09
C ASP A 401 -13.39 16.37 6.37
N ASP A 402 -13.02 17.17 7.38
CA ASP A 402 -12.53 16.64 8.66
C ASP A 402 -13.64 16.00 9.50
N ASP A 403 -14.87 16.51 9.45
CA ASP A 403 -16.01 15.89 10.14
C ASP A 403 -16.34 14.52 9.54
N TRP A 404 -16.30 14.37 8.20
CA TRP A 404 -16.47 13.09 7.54
C TRP A 404 -15.36 12.12 7.90
N PHE A 405 -14.09 12.56 7.85
CA PHE A 405 -12.95 11.75 8.23
C PHE A 405 -13.10 11.21 9.66
N ALA A 406 -13.36 12.09 10.63
CA ALA A 406 -13.52 11.70 12.02
C ALA A 406 -14.72 10.77 12.26
N ALA A 407 -15.86 11.03 11.60
CA ALA A 407 -17.09 10.26 11.80
C ALA A 407 -17.03 8.84 11.20
N THR A 408 -16.15 8.62 10.20
CA THR A 408 -16.09 7.35 9.46
C THR A 408 -14.80 6.56 9.69
N LEU A 409 -13.88 7.06 10.53
CA LEU A 409 -12.54 6.49 10.71
C LEU A 409 -12.53 4.98 11.03
N ASP A 410 -13.48 4.54 11.87
CA ASP A 410 -13.60 3.15 12.30
C ASP A 410 -14.75 2.41 11.60
N HIS A 411 -15.33 3.03 10.59
CA HIS A 411 -16.37 2.43 9.78
C HIS A 411 -15.79 1.42 8.78
N GLU A 412 -16.62 0.53 8.26
CA GLU A 412 -16.27 -0.42 7.19
C GLU A 412 -15.67 0.29 5.95
N TYR A 413 -16.16 1.48 5.63
CA TYR A 413 -15.68 2.33 4.53
C TYR A 413 -15.16 3.67 5.08
N PRO A 414 -13.91 3.73 5.59
CA PRO A 414 -13.37 4.95 6.18
C PRO A 414 -13.17 6.04 5.13
N ASP A 415 -13.59 7.27 5.47
CA ASP A 415 -13.43 8.47 4.63
C ASP A 415 -13.97 8.32 3.19
N ALA A 416 -14.98 7.44 2.98
CA ALA A 416 -15.41 7.06 1.65
C ALA A 416 -15.95 8.24 0.82
N PRO A 417 -16.71 9.21 1.34
CA PRO A 417 -17.18 10.33 0.53
C PRO A 417 -16.02 11.11 -0.10
N ARG A 418 -14.98 11.38 0.65
CA ARG A 418 -13.79 12.08 0.15
C ARG A 418 -12.98 11.23 -0.81
N ARG A 419 -12.73 9.99 -0.47
CA ARG A 419 -11.92 9.07 -1.27
C ARG A 419 -12.55 8.77 -2.63
N ILE A 420 -13.86 8.53 -2.66
CA ILE A 420 -14.62 8.29 -3.90
C ILE A 420 -14.69 9.58 -4.73
N TRP A 421 -14.98 10.71 -4.10
CA TRP A 421 -15.01 11.99 -4.80
C TRP A 421 -13.69 12.28 -5.51
N ASP A 422 -12.58 12.18 -4.77
CA ASP A 422 -11.25 12.45 -5.31
C ASP A 422 -10.85 11.49 -6.43
N ALA A 423 -11.27 10.22 -6.39
CA ALA A 423 -11.00 9.26 -7.45
C ALA A 423 -11.52 9.72 -8.82
N PHE A 424 -12.66 10.42 -8.85
CA PHE A 424 -13.23 10.99 -10.09
C PHE A 424 -12.75 12.43 -10.37
N HIS A 425 -12.06 13.08 -9.42
CA HIS A 425 -11.71 14.51 -9.51
C HIS A 425 -10.21 14.76 -9.30
N GLY A 426 -9.41 14.49 -10.33
CA GLY A 426 -8.00 14.91 -10.37
C GLY A 426 -6.99 13.98 -9.72
N THR A 427 -7.32 12.71 -9.50
CA THR A 427 -6.35 11.72 -9.01
C THR A 427 -5.38 11.28 -10.11
N VAL A 428 -5.87 11.12 -11.33
CA VAL A 428 -5.10 10.72 -12.52
C VAL A 428 -5.50 11.54 -13.74
N VAL A 429 -4.70 11.46 -14.81
CA VAL A 429 -4.97 12.19 -16.06
C VAL A 429 -6.18 11.59 -16.78
N ASN A 430 -6.22 10.26 -16.93
CA ASN A 430 -7.30 9.55 -17.62
C ASN A 430 -8.20 8.86 -16.59
N VAL A 431 -9.20 9.59 -16.05
CA VAL A 431 -10.16 9.02 -15.09
C VAL A 431 -11.12 8.06 -15.81
N PRO A 432 -11.32 6.81 -15.34
CA PRO A 432 -12.26 5.86 -15.94
C PRO A 432 -13.72 6.25 -15.67
N GLU A 433 -14.63 5.84 -16.57
CA GLU A 433 -16.06 6.13 -16.44
C GLU A 433 -16.76 5.33 -15.34
N VAL A 434 -16.30 4.09 -15.10
CA VAL A 434 -16.82 3.23 -14.04
C VAL A 434 -15.64 2.64 -13.27
N MET A 435 -15.69 2.77 -11.95
CA MET A 435 -14.79 2.07 -11.03
C MET A 435 -15.61 1.07 -10.21
N LEU A 436 -14.97 0.01 -9.76
CA LEU A 436 -15.63 -0.97 -8.89
C LEU A 436 -14.66 -1.57 -7.86
N THR A 437 -15.25 -2.09 -6.79
CA THR A 437 -14.55 -2.91 -5.80
C THR A 437 -15.15 -4.31 -5.77
N MET A 438 -14.29 -5.30 -5.57
CA MET A 438 -14.68 -6.68 -5.37
C MET A 438 -14.88 -6.94 -3.87
N ARG A 439 -15.78 -7.84 -3.52
CA ARG A 439 -15.88 -8.37 -2.16
C ARG A 439 -14.61 -9.11 -1.78
N ASP A 440 -14.24 -9.06 -0.51
CA ASP A 440 -13.11 -9.87 -0.01
C ASP A 440 -13.32 -11.36 -0.34
N GLY A 441 -12.23 -12.04 -0.71
CA GLY A 441 -12.26 -13.38 -1.28
C GLY A 441 -12.42 -13.42 -2.80
N TYR A 442 -12.52 -12.26 -3.46
CA TYR A 442 -12.55 -12.14 -4.92
C TYR A 442 -11.63 -11.02 -5.41
N CYS A 443 -11.10 -11.20 -6.61
CA CYS A 443 -10.31 -10.19 -7.31
C CYS A 443 -10.70 -10.13 -8.78
N ALA A 444 -10.27 -9.10 -9.48
CA ALA A 444 -10.42 -8.94 -10.92
C ALA A 444 -9.05 -8.61 -11.51
N GLY A 445 -8.58 -9.43 -12.44
CA GLY A 445 -7.29 -9.25 -13.09
C GLY A 445 -7.15 -10.13 -14.32
N LEU A 446 -5.98 -10.09 -14.92
CA LEU A 446 -5.70 -10.92 -16.10
C LEU A 446 -5.69 -12.41 -15.72
N PRO A 447 -6.49 -13.27 -16.38
CA PRO A 447 -6.61 -14.68 -16.04
C PRO A 447 -5.28 -15.44 -16.08
N GLU A 448 -4.33 -14.95 -16.86
CA GLU A 448 -3.02 -15.54 -17.03
C GLU A 448 -2.19 -15.54 -15.74
N TYR A 449 -2.41 -14.55 -14.86
CA TYR A 449 -1.70 -14.47 -13.58
C TYR A 449 -2.07 -15.59 -12.60
N GLU A 450 -3.30 -16.12 -12.66
CA GLU A 450 -3.74 -17.23 -11.80
C GLU A 450 -2.89 -18.50 -11.94
N HIS A 451 -2.26 -18.69 -13.10
CA HIS A 451 -1.41 -19.85 -13.35
C HIS A 451 -0.05 -19.77 -12.65
N PHE A 452 0.36 -18.57 -12.25
CA PHE A 452 1.71 -18.33 -11.71
C PHE A 452 1.70 -17.85 -10.26
N ILE A 453 0.60 -17.25 -9.81
CA ILE A 453 0.50 -16.62 -8.50
C ILE A 453 -0.73 -17.17 -7.77
N HIS A 454 -0.49 -17.90 -6.68
CA HIS A 454 -1.55 -18.22 -5.72
C HIS A 454 -1.74 -17.03 -4.79
N MET A 455 -2.95 -16.46 -4.79
CA MET A 455 -3.26 -15.25 -4.02
C MET A 455 -3.80 -15.61 -2.65
N ALA A 456 -2.93 -15.73 -1.65
CA ALA A 456 -3.33 -15.90 -0.25
C ALA A 456 -4.01 -14.64 0.32
N SER A 457 -3.76 -13.48 -0.28
CA SER A 457 -4.46 -12.24 0.01
C SER A 457 -4.23 -11.19 -1.08
N THR A 458 -5.06 -10.13 -1.11
CA THR A 458 -4.95 -9.03 -2.09
C THR A 458 -5.47 -7.70 -1.52
N HIS A 459 -5.45 -6.64 -2.33
CA HIS A 459 -5.82 -5.27 -1.96
C HIS A 459 -6.51 -4.54 -3.13
N GLY A 460 -6.79 -3.25 -2.99
CA GLY A 460 -7.34 -2.38 -4.04
C GLY A 460 -8.71 -1.80 -3.70
N GLY A 461 -9.44 -2.42 -2.77
CA GLY A 461 -10.80 -2.07 -2.39
C GLY A 461 -10.92 -0.81 -1.54
N LEU A 462 -12.17 -0.42 -1.28
CA LEU A 462 -12.53 0.76 -0.49
C LEU A 462 -12.63 0.45 1.01
N ASN A 463 -12.91 -0.80 1.38
CA ASN A 463 -13.19 -1.21 2.75
C ASN A 463 -11.97 -1.05 3.68
N GLN A 464 -12.21 -1.11 5.00
CA GLN A 464 -11.22 -0.78 6.01
C GLN A 464 -9.98 -1.68 5.95
N ILE A 465 -10.14 -2.99 5.74
CA ILE A 465 -9.00 -3.93 5.76
C ILE A 465 -8.08 -3.75 4.55
N ASN A 466 -8.64 -3.41 3.39
CA ASN A 466 -7.88 -3.05 2.19
C ASN A 466 -7.24 -1.65 2.29
N SER A 467 -7.81 -0.78 3.11
CA SER A 467 -7.47 0.65 3.15
C SER A 467 -6.57 1.01 4.33
N ALA A 468 -7.05 0.76 5.57
CA ALA A 468 -6.37 1.28 6.75
C ALA A 468 -4.98 0.70 6.92
N THR A 469 -4.01 1.59 6.94
CA THR A 469 -2.59 1.31 7.13
C THR A 469 -2.02 2.16 8.26
N PHE A 470 -0.70 2.27 8.38
CA PHE A 470 -0.07 2.87 9.54
C PHE A 470 1.11 3.78 9.19
N VAL A 471 1.47 4.59 10.16
CA VAL A 471 2.77 5.26 10.28
C VAL A 471 3.24 5.19 11.73
N MET A 472 4.54 4.99 11.94
CA MET A 472 5.16 5.02 13.27
C MET A 472 6.60 5.51 13.18
N THR A 473 7.08 6.14 14.25
CA THR A 473 8.46 6.61 14.37
C THR A 473 8.99 6.33 15.77
N MET A 474 10.29 6.22 15.92
CA MET A 474 10.92 5.99 17.21
C MET A 474 11.12 7.28 18.04
N THR A 475 10.95 8.45 17.43
CA THR A 475 11.37 9.73 17.99
C THR A 475 10.29 10.56 18.66
N HIS A 476 9.03 10.37 18.26
CA HIS A 476 7.89 11.08 18.84
C HIS A 476 6.58 10.35 18.51
N ARG A 477 5.60 10.54 19.37
CA ARG A 477 4.27 9.97 19.13
C ARG A 477 3.52 10.79 18.08
N ILE A 478 3.04 10.14 17.05
CA ILE A 478 2.13 10.75 16.07
C ILE A 478 0.73 10.74 16.67
N HIS A 479 0.13 11.92 16.79
CA HIS A 479 -1.17 12.10 17.42
C HIS A 479 -2.30 12.06 16.38
N GLY A 480 -3.25 11.16 16.59
CA GLY A 480 -4.45 11.02 15.77
C GLY A 480 -4.21 10.28 14.44
N PRO A 481 -5.30 9.97 13.76
CA PRO A 481 -5.27 9.37 12.43
C PRO A 481 -4.88 10.40 11.37
N LEU A 482 -4.29 9.93 10.27
CA LEU A 482 -3.81 10.76 9.17
C LEU A 482 -4.40 10.28 7.84
N ARG A 483 -4.49 11.18 6.87
CA ARG A 483 -4.53 10.83 5.45
C ARG A 483 -3.10 10.73 4.90
N SER A 484 -2.88 9.89 3.88
CA SER A 484 -1.51 9.61 3.35
C SER A 484 -0.70 10.88 3.06
N LYS A 485 -1.31 11.93 2.49
CA LYS A 485 -0.62 13.19 2.19
C LYS A 485 -0.06 13.95 3.39
N GLN A 486 -0.52 13.63 4.61
CA GLN A 486 -0.10 14.29 5.86
C GLN A 486 1.08 13.57 6.52
N VAL A 487 1.39 12.35 6.05
CA VAL A 487 2.33 11.45 6.73
C VAL A 487 3.76 11.98 6.75
N LEU A 488 4.27 12.45 5.61
CA LEU A 488 5.65 12.96 5.56
C LEU A 488 5.84 14.22 6.42
N ASP A 489 4.88 15.13 6.42
CA ASP A 489 4.94 16.33 7.28
C ASP A 489 4.85 15.98 8.77
N ALA A 490 4.08 14.92 9.12
CA ALA A 490 4.03 14.41 10.49
C ALA A 490 5.34 13.75 10.94
N LEU A 491 6.09 13.14 10.02
CA LEU A 491 7.39 12.51 10.30
C LEU A 491 8.55 13.50 10.29
N GLU A 492 8.54 14.42 9.36
CA GLU A 492 9.62 15.37 9.11
C GLU A 492 9.04 16.70 8.58
N PRO A 493 8.62 17.60 9.48
CA PRO A 493 7.95 18.86 9.11
C PRO A 493 8.74 19.68 8.10
N GLY A 494 8.06 20.10 7.02
CA GLY A 494 8.66 20.88 5.94
C GLY A 494 9.61 20.09 5.03
N TYR A 495 9.65 18.77 5.11
CA TYR A 495 10.44 17.95 4.19
C TYR A 495 9.74 17.81 2.83
N GLU A 496 10.44 18.17 1.77
CA GLU A 496 10.01 18.02 0.39
C GLU A 496 10.90 16.97 -0.32
N PRO A 497 10.33 15.82 -0.75
CA PRO A 497 11.09 14.80 -1.47
C PRO A 497 11.62 15.33 -2.82
N ARG A 498 12.92 15.22 -3.07
CA ARG A 498 13.57 15.70 -4.29
C ARG A 498 13.57 14.62 -5.37
N VAL A 499 13.48 15.05 -6.65
CA VAL A 499 13.67 14.15 -7.78
C VAL A 499 15.14 13.74 -7.86
N ARG A 500 15.40 12.45 -8.04
CA ARG A 500 16.72 11.85 -8.20
C ARG A 500 16.88 11.35 -9.64
N ASN A 501 18.05 11.53 -10.20
CA ASN A 501 18.39 11.09 -11.56
C ASN A 501 18.69 9.60 -11.60
#